data_0cbe5a759a4abc1c30850c07069bf797
#
_entry.id   0cbe5a759a4abc1c30850c07069bf797
#
_cell.length_a   1.000
_cell.length_b   1.000
_cell.length_c   1.000
_cell.angle_alpha   90.00
_cell.angle_beta   90.00
_cell.angle_gamma   90.00
#
_symmetry.space_group_name_H-M   'P 1'
#
loop_
_entity.id
_entity.type
_entity.pdbx_description
1 polymer ?
#
loop_
_entity_poly.entity_id
_entity_poly.type
_entity_poly.pdbx_seq_one_letter_code
_entity_poly.pdbx_strand_id
1 'polypeptide(L)'
;RGATGDPGPWKATTGIEPRGLPTALAANPATVQDRWFAGLYFIKPAIFTVLPFFWIMTGIISLTTGWQSGVQLLIGTAVSALAAPLVIAGALADLVIGLLIALRKTARVGLRGAIGVCVFYALAGTLLRPDLWNEPLGPLMKILPIVLLHFVALAILEER
;
A
#
# COMPACT_ATOMS: atom_id res chain seq x y z
N ARG A 1 18.53 27.51 23.02
CA ARG A 1 17.85 28.81 23.26
C ARG A 1 16.75 28.92 22.24
N GLY A 2 15.44 28.95 22.67
CA GLY A 2 14.32 29.13 21.77
C GLY A 2 14.34 30.54 21.14
N ALA A 3 13.63 30.70 20.02
CA ALA A 3 13.38 31.99 19.41
C ALA A 3 12.47 32.83 20.33
N THR A 4 13.06 33.63 21.20
CA THR A 4 12.34 34.54 22.08
C THR A 4 12.57 35.97 21.55
N GLY A 5 11.49 36.68 21.24
CA GLY A 5 11.50 38.07 20.82
C GLY A 5 10.44 38.86 21.56
N ASP A 6 10.58 40.18 21.56
CA ASP A 6 9.53 41.10 22.06
C ASP A 6 8.35 41.11 21.07
N PRO A 7 7.14 40.67 21.46
CA PRO A 7 5.96 40.70 20.60
C PRO A 7 5.34 42.12 20.44
N GLY A 8 5.84 43.11 21.15
CA GLY A 8 5.28 44.46 21.17
C GLY A 8 5.17 45.12 19.79
N PRO A 9 6.24 45.18 18.97
CA PRO A 9 6.16 45.76 17.62
C PRO A 9 5.19 45.02 16.70
N TRP A 10 5.11 43.69 16.82
CA TRP A 10 4.19 42.88 16.02
C TRP A 10 2.75 43.09 16.43
N LYS A 11 2.45 43.16 17.75
CA LYS A 11 1.13 43.50 18.27
C LYS A 11 0.66 44.88 17.81
N ALA A 12 1.56 45.89 17.87
CA ALA A 12 1.25 47.22 17.44
C ALA A 12 0.90 47.33 15.95
N THR A 13 1.56 46.50 15.11
CA THR A 13 1.36 46.50 13.65
C THR A 13 0.13 45.72 13.22
N THR A 14 -0.12 44.57 13.85
CA THR A 14 -1.14 43.61 13.40
C THR A 14 -2.44 43.68 14.19
N GLY A 15 -2.43 44.23 15.38
CA GLY A 15 -3.57 44.23 16.33
C GLY A 15 -3.84 42.83 16.93
N ILE A 16 -3.00 41.83 16.62
CA ILE A 16 -3.21 40.45 17.07
C ILE A 16 -2.45 40.20 18.37
N GLU A 17 -3.12 39.72 19.39
CA GLU A 17 -2.50 39.32 20.64
C GLU A 17 -2.17 37.85 20.63
N PRO A 18 -0.87 37.42 20.67
CA PRO A 18 -0.48 36.03 20.72
C PRO A 18 -0.97 35.36 22.01
N ARG A 19 -1.69 34.26 21.88
CA ARG A 19 -2.12 33.47 23.04
C ARG A 19 -0.95 32.65 23.57
N GLY A 20 -0.87 32.53 24.88
CA GLY A 20 0.06 31.62 25.53
C GLY A 20 -0.24 30.15 25.11
N LEU A 21 0.79 29.33 25.03
CA LEU A 21 0.67 27.92 24.64
C LEU A 21 -0.39 27.14 25.45
N PRO A 22 -0.46 27.27 26.81
CA PRO A 22 -1.49 26.57 27.58
C PRO A 22 -2.91 26.98 27.18
N THR A 23 -3.14 28.27 26.95
CA THR A 23 -4.45 28.83 26.54
C THR A 23 -4.82 28.35 25.12
N ALA A 24 -3.85 28.31 24.21
CA ALA A 24 -4.07 27.83 22.84
C ALA A 24 -4.41 26.34 22.80
N LEU A 25 -3.72 25.53 23.61
CA LEU A 25 -3.99 24.10 23.75
C LEU A 25 -5.34 23.81 24.41
N ALA A 26 -5.71 24.58 25.43
CA ALA A 26 -7.02 24.46 26.10
C ALA A 26 -8.18 24.84 25.16
N ALA A 27 -7.97 25.81 24.27
CA ALA A 27 -8.97 26.22 23.27
C ALA A 27 -9.14 25.22 22.12
N ASN A 28 -8.11 24.41 21.85
CA ASN A 28 -8.10 23.39 20.80
C ASN A 28 -7.62 22.07 21.36
N PRO A 29 -8.44 21.36 22.18
CA PRO A 29 -8.05 20.07 22.73
C PRO A 29 -7.91 19.04 21.61
N ALA A 30 -6.88 18.19 21.69
CA ALA A 30 -6.67 17.11 20.75
C ALA A 30 -7.87 16.15 20.70
N THR A 31 -8.36 15.91 19.52
CA THR A 31 -9.47 14.99 19.25
C THR A 31 -9.02 13.53 19.12
N VAL A 32 -9.96 12.60 19.01
CA VAL A 32 -9.67 11.20 18.69
C VAL A 32 -8.99 11.10 17.32
N GLN A 33 -9.43 11.92 16.36
CA GLN A 33 -8.87 11.97 15.00
C GLN A 33 -7.40 12.41 15.01
N ASP A 34 -7.03 13.42 15.81
CA ASP A 34 -5.63 13.88 15.93
C ASP A 34 -4.73 12.75 16.47
N ARG A 35 -5.22 11.96 17.43
CA ARG A 35 -4.49 10.81 17.95
C ARG A 35 -4.32 9.69 16.94
N TRP A 36 -5.36 9.40 16.15
CA TRP A 36 -5.31 8.44 15.06
C TRP A 36 -4.33 8.89 13.98
N PHE A 37 -4.41 10.17 13.59
CA PHE A 37 -3.49 10.74 12.61
C PHE A 37 -2.04 10.64 13.08
N ALA A 38 -1.76 11.00 14.34
CA ALA A 38 -0.42 10.88 14.91
C ALA A 38 0.09 9.43 14.92
N GLY A 39 -0.78 8.45 15.27
CA GLY A 39 -0.46 7.02 15.23
C GLY A 39 -0.19 6.49 13.82
N LEU A 40 -0.88 7.01 12.80
CA LEU A 40 -0.73 6.60 11.41
C LEU A 40 0.38 7.33 10.66
N TYR A 41 0.96 8.37 11.24
CA TYR A 41 1.91 9.25 10.56
C TYR A 41 3.10 8.52 9.93
N PHE A 42 3.73 7.59 10.65
CA PHE A 42 4.82 6.76 10.14
C PHE A 42 4.36 5.54 9.36
N ILE A 43 3.12 5.10 9.56
CA ILE A 43 2.56 3.94 8.84
C ILE A 43 2.30 4.29 7.37
N LYS A 44 1.85 5.51 7.08
CA LYS A 44 1.60 5.97 5.70
C LYS A 44 2.83 5.83 4.79
N PRO A 45 4.01 6.42 5.10
CA PRO A 45 5.20 6.22 4.27
C PRO A 45 5.65 4.75 4.23
N ALA A 46 5.49 3.99 5.31
CA ALA A 46 5.81 2.57 5.32
C ALA A 46 4.95 1.78 4.32
N ILE A 47 3.63 2.02 4.27
CA ILE A 47 2.73 1.38 3.30
C ILE A 47 3.18 1.70 1.87
N PHE A 48 3.47 2.97 1.55
CA PHE A 48 3.90 3.39 0.21
C PHE A 48 5.35 3.03 -0.14
N THR A 49 6.09 2.44 0.77
CA THR A 49 7.39 1.81 0.52
C THR A 49 7.24 0.29 0.37
N VAL A 50 6.50 -0.34 1.28
CA VAL A 50 6.37 -1.80 1.33
C VAL A 50 5.54 -2.33 0.17
N LEU A 51 4.42 -1.68 -0.20
CA LEU A 51 3.56 -2.15 -1.29
C LEU A 51 4.28 -2.20 -2.65
N PRO A 52 4.92 -1.13 -3.15
CA PRO A 52 5.64 -1.22 -4.42
C PRO A 52 6.81 -2.20 -4.34
N PHE A 53 7.53 -2.26 -3.22
CA PHE A 53 8.59 -3.24 -3.01
C PHE A 53 8.06 -4.68 -3.11
N PHE A 54 6.92 -4.97 -2.46
CA PHE A 54 6.26 -6.28 -2.52
C PHE A 54 5.95 -6.67 -3.98
N TRP A 55 5.27 -5.80 -4.73
CA TRP A 55 4.89 -6.10 -6.11
C TRP A 55 6.10 -6.27 -7.04
N ILE A 56 7.10 -5.38 -6.94
CA ILE A 56 8.32 -5.47 -7.74
C ILE A 56 9.08 -6.76 -7.42
N MET A 57 9.25 -7.08 -6.14
CA MET A 57 9.96 -8.29 -5.73
C MET A 57 9.22 -9.57 -6.14
N THR A 58 7.88 -9.58 -6.05
CA THR A 58 7.07 -10.71 -6.53
C THR A 58 7.29 -10.94 -8.03
N GLY A 59 7.26 -9.89 -8.84
CA GLY A 59 7.53 -9.98 -10.26
C GLY A 59 8.96 -10.46 -10.58
N ILE A 60 9.97 -9.93 -9.90
CA ILE A 60 11.36 -10.36 -10.07
C ILE A 60 11.53 -11.84 -9.68
N ILE A 61 11.01 -12.25 -8.52
CA ILE A 61 11.10 -13.63 -8.05
C ILE A 61 10.41 -14.58 -9.05
N SER A 62 9.24 -14.20 -9.55
CA SER A 62 8.49 -15.00 -10.52
C SER A 62 9.24 -15.20 -11.85
N LEU A 63 10.08 -14.24 -12.26
CA LEU A 63 10.90 -14.36 -13.48
C LEU A 63 12.27 -15.00 -13.25
N THR A 64 12.68 -15.19 -12.01
CA THR A 64 14.01 -15.68 -11.64
C THR A 64 13.91 -16.98 -10.83
N THR A 65 14.14 -16.88 -9.54
CA THR A 65 14.22 -18.05 -8.62
C THR A 65 12.89 -18.79 -8.48
N GLY A 66 11.74 -18.09 -8.63
CA GLY A 66 10.40 -18.67 -8.54
C GLY A 66 9.85 -19.23 -9.85
N TRP A 67 10.58 -19.09 -10.97
CA TRP A 67 10.12 -19.50 -12.30
C TRP A 67 9.58 -20.93 -12.36
N GLN A 68 10.40 -21.88 -11.92
CA GLN A 68 10.04 -23.30 -11.95
C GLN A 68 8.78 -23.57 -11.12
N SER A 69 8.70 -23.00 -9.93
CA SER A 69 7.54 -23.17 -9.04
C SER A 69 6.28 -22.55 -9.64
N GLY A 70 6.39 -21.39 -10.27
CA GLY A 70 5.27 -20.72 -10.94
C GLY A 70 4.72 -21.53 -12.11
N VAL A 71 5.60 -22.08 -12.96
CA VAL A 71 5.19 -22.95 -14.08
C VAL A 71 4.58 -24.25 -13.56
N GLN A 72 5.21 -24.89 -12.58
CA GLN A 72 4.71 -26.13 -11.99
C GLN A 72 3.32 -25.98 -11.35
N LEU A 73 3.02 -24.81 -10.79
CA LEU A 73 1.70 -24.50 -10.21
C LEU A 73 0.56 -24.65 -11.24
N LEU A 74 0.83 -24.37 -12.50
CA LEU A 74 -0.15 -24.40 -13.58
C LEU A 74 -0.14 -25.73 -14.37
N ILE A 75 0.88 -26.57 -14.20
CA ILE A 75 0.93 -27.89 -14.83
C ILE A 75 -0.16 -28.79 -14.23
N GLY A 76 -0.85 -29.53 -15.09
CA GLY A 76 -1.99 -30.37 -14.70
C GLY A 76 -3.32 -29.62 -14.58
N THR A 77 -3.33 -28.32 -14.78
CA THR A 77 -4.58 -27.52 -14.85
C THR A 77 -5.08 -27.36 -16.29
N ALA A 78 -6.28 -26.81 -16.46
CA ALA A 78 -6.86 -26.54 -17.78
C ALA A 78 -6.02 -25.57 -18.64
N VAL A 79 -5.12 -24.78 -18.02
CA VAL A 79 -4.25 -23.81 -18.71
C VAL A 79 -2.79 -24.26 -18.80
N SER A 80 -2.52 -25.53 -18.60
CA SER A 80 -1.15 -26.10 -18.55
C SER A 80 -0.32 -25.75 -19.79
N ALA A 81 -0.92 -25.77 -20.98
CA ALA A 81 -0.23 -25.42 -22.23
C ALA A 81 0.20 -23.93 -22.29
N LEU A 82 -0.40 -23.08 -21.47
CA LEU A 82 -0.10 -21.66 -21.37
C LEU A 82 0.67 -21.30 -20.09
N ALA A 83 1.16 -22.29 -19.33
CA ALA A 83 1.78 -22.05 -18.03
C ALA A 83 2.92 -21.02 -18.09
N ALA A 84 3.88 -21.20 -19.00
CA ALA A 84 5.00 -20.27 -19.15
C ALA A 84 4.57 -18.84 -19.53
N PRO A 85 3.76 -18.60 -20.60
CA PRO A 85 3.31 -17.24 -20.92
C PRO A 85 2.44 -16.61 -19.85
N LEU A 86 1.64 -17.37 -19.08
CA LEU A 86 0.86 -16.84 -17.98
C LEU A 86 1.73 -16.40 -16.80
N VAL A 87 2.79 -17.15 -16.48
CA VAL A 87 3.75 -16.74 -15.44
C VAL A 87 4.48 -15.46 -15.85
N ILE A 88 4.91 -15.35 -17.12
CA ILE A 88 5.52 -14.11 -17.62
C ILE A 88 4.55 -12.94 -17.54
N ALA A 89 3.33 -13.11 -18.03
CA ALA A 89 2.32 -12.05 -18.01
C ALA A 89 2.00 -11.59 -16.58
N GLY A 90 1.84 -12.52 -15.64
CA GLY A 90 1.64 -12.22 -14.23
C GLY A 90 2.81 -11.44 -13.63
N ALA A 91 4.03 -11.92 -13.85
CA ALA A 91 5.23 -11.25 -13.34
C ALA A 91 5.41 -9.83 -13.91
N LEU A 92 5.12 -9.62 -15.21
CA LEU A 92 5.16 -8.30 -15.81
C LEU A 92 4.06 -7.38 -15.25
N ALA A 93 2.87 -7.91 -15.01
CA ALA A 93 1.79 -7.17 -14.36
C ALA A 93 2.20 -6.73 -12.94
N ASP A 94 2.81 -7.62 -12.16
CA ASP A 94 3.32 -7.32 -10.81
C ASP A 94 4.38 -6.20 -10.86
N LEU A 95 5.35 -6.27 -11.78
CA LEU A 95 6.36 -5.23 -11.95
C LEU A 95 5.74 -3.87 -12.32
N VAL A 96 4.82 -3.86 -13.28
CA VAL A 96 4.13 -2.63 -13.72
C VAL A 96 3.33 -2.04 -12.55
N ILE A 97 2.58 -2.85 -11.81
CA ILE A 97 1.81 -2.42 -10.64
C ILE A 97 2.74 -1.80 -9.60
N GLY A 98 3.84 -2.48 -9.26
CA GLY A 98 4.81 -1.98 -8.31
C GLY A 98 5.38 -0.61 -8.71
N LEU A 99 5.77 -0.44 -9.98
CA LEU A 99 6.26 0.83 -10.51
C LEU A 99 5.18 1.93 -10.48
N LEU A 100 3.93 1.59 -10.85
CA LEU A 100 2.82 2.55 -10.79
C LEU A 100 2.53 3.02 -9.36
N ILE A 101 2.61 2.13 -8.36
CA ILE A 101 2.41 2.48 -6.95
C ILE A 101 3.57 3.34 -6.43
N ALA A 102 4.81 3.06 -6.85
CA ALA A 102 6.00 3.82 -6.45
C ALA A 102 5.92 5.29 -6.88
N LEU A 103 5.31 5.57 -8.03
CA LEU A 103 5.21 6.90 -8.59
C LEU A 103 3.94 7.61 -8.10
N ARG A 104 4.09 8.74 -7.40
CA ARG A 104 2.96 9.50 -6.81
C ARG A 104 1.83 9.79 -7.78
N LYS A 105 2.15 10.13 -9.05
CA LYS A 105 1.15 10.50 -10.07
C LYS A 105 0.28 9.32 -10.52
N THR A 106 0.82 8.11 -10.48
CA THR A 106 0.17 6.87 -10.97
C THR A 106 -0.26 5.94 -9.85
N ALA A 107 0.08 6.26 -8.58
CA ALA A 107 -0.17 5.39 -7.45
C ALA A 107 -1.64 4.94 -7.33
N ARG A 108 -2.61 5.83 -7.61
CA ARG A 108 -4.04 5.48 -7.58
C ARG A 108 -4.40 4.41 -8.61
N VAL A 109 -3.85 4.51 -9.81
CA VAL A 109 -4.04 3.53 -10.88
C VAL A 109 -3.37 2.21 -10.50
N GLY A 110 -2.14 2.27 -10.00
CA GLY A 110 -1.40 1.09 -9.52
C GLY A 110 -2.13 0.35 -8.41
N LEU A 111 -2.64 1.06 -7.39
CA LEU A 111 -3.40 0.44 -6.30
C LEU A 111 -4.71 -0.21 -6.76
N ARG A 112 -5.45 0.42 -7.68
CA ARG A 112 -6.66 -0.18 -8.27
C ARG A 112 -6.33 -1.41 -9.12
N GLY A 113 -5.26 -1.33 -9.90
CA GLY A 113 -4.74 -2.47 -10.66
C GLY A 113 -4.33 -3.63 -9.76
N ALA A 114 -3.63 -3.33 -8.66
CA ALA A 114 -3.25 -4.31 -7.64
C ALA A 114 -4.46 -5.06 -7.06
N ILE A 115 -5.53 -4.33 -6.70
CA ILE A 115 -6.78 -4.95 -6.21
C ILE A 115 -7.37 -5.86 -7.30
N GLY A 116 -7.42 -5.40 -8.55
CA GLY A 116 -7.93 -6.19 -9.67
C GLY A 116 -7.13 -7.48 -9.88
N VAL A 117 -5.79 -7.40 -9.85
CA VAL A 117 -4.91 -8.57 -9.98
C VAL A 117 -5.03 -9.52 -8.78
N CYS A 118 -5.14 -9.00 -7.56
CA CYS A 118 -5.40 -9.83 -6.38
C CYS A 118 -6.72 -10.60 -6.49
N VAL A 119 -7.80 -9.94 -6.94
CA VAL A 119 -9.10 -10.59 -7.17
C VAL A 119 -8.99 -11.64 -8.28
N PHE A 120 -8.30 -11.31 -9.38
CA PHE A 120 -8.04 -12.26 -10.45
C PHE A 120 -7.28 -13.49 -9.96
N TYR A 121 -6.20 -13.32 -9.20
CA TYR A 121 -5.43 -14.44 -8.64
C TYR A 121 -6.25 -15.29 -7.66
N ALA A 122 -7.10 -14.65 -6.84
CA ALA A 122 -7.99 -15.39 -5.94
C ALA A 122 -8.98 -16.26 -6.71
N LEU A 123 -9.62 -15.69 -7.76
CA LEU A 123 -10.57 -16.42 -8.60
C LEU A 123 -9.89 -17.52 -9.40
N ALA A 124 -8.79 -17.20 -10.10
CA ALA A 124 -8.05 -18.17 -10.88
C ALA A 124 -7.49 -19.31 -10.01
N GLY A 125 -6.90 -18.98 -8.85
CA GLY A 125 -6.42 -19.98 -7.89
C GLY A 125 -7.55 -20.86 -7.38
N THR A 126 -8.70 -20.31 -7.04
CA THR A 126 -9.86 -21.09 -6.58
C THR A 126 -10.38 -22.04 -7.67
N LEU A 127 -10.40 -21.60 -8.94
CA LEU A 127 -10.91 -22.41 -10.04
C LEU A 127 -9.90 -23.46 -10.52
N LEU A 128 -8.60 -23.13 -10.58
CA LEU A 128 -7.57 -23.98 -11.16
C LEU A 128 -6.89 -24.86 -10.12
N ARG A 129 -6.73 -24.37 -8.89
CA ARG A 129 -6.00 -25.00 -7.79
C ARG A 129 -6.68 -24.75 -6.45
N PRO A 130 -7.89 -25.32 -6.23
CA PRO A 130 -8.64 -25.15 -4.98
C PRO A 130 -7.89 -25.69 -3.76
N ASP A 131 -6.95 -26.60 -3.95
CA ASP A 131 -6.02 -27.12 -2.93
C ASP A 131 -5.19 -26.02 -2.25
N LEU A 132 -4.91 -24.89 -2.93
CA LEU A 132 -4.17 -23.77 -2.37
C LEU A 132 -4.86 -23.09 -1.17
N TRP A 133 -6.15 -23.30 -0.97
CA TRP A 133 -6.84 -22.85 0.25
C TRP A 133 -6.39 -23.61 1.49
N ASN A 134 -6.01 -24.88 1.33
CA ASN A 134 -5.60 -25.76 2.42
C ASN A 134 -4.08 -25.86 2.60
N GLU A 135 -3.32 -25.14 1.75
CA GLU A 135 -1.86 -25.10 1.87
C GLU A 135 -1.42 -24.47 3.21
N PRO A 136 -0.44 -25.04 3.93
CA PRO A 136 -0.02 -24.56 5.25
C PRO A 136 0.44 -23.09 5.25
N LEU A 137 1.00 -22.61 4.13
CA LEU A 137 1.43 -21.21 3.98
C LEU A 137 0.30 -20.28 3.55
N GLY A 138 -0.90 -20.79 3.27
CA GLY A 138 -2.11 -20.04 2.96
C GLY A 138 -1.96 -19.05 1.80
N PRO A 139 -1.51 -19.45 0.61
CA PRO A 139 -1.25 -18.52 -0.48
C PRO A 139 -2.48 -17.72 -0.89
N LEU A 140 -3.66 -18.35 -0.96
CA LEU A 140 -4.92 -17.66 -1.26
C LEU A 140 -5.46 -16.86 -0.06
N MET A 141 -5.27 -17.35 1.17
CA MET A 141 -5.70 -16.62 2.37
C MET A 141 -4.96 -15.29 2.55
N LYS A 142 -3.69 -15.21 2.14
CA LYS A 142 -2.89 -13.98 2.24
C LYS A 142 -3.38 -12.88 1.30
N ILE A 143 -4.14 -13.20 0.26
CA ILE A 143 -4.71 -12.21 -0.65
C ILE A 143 -5.68 -11.28 0.11
N LEU A 144 -6.45 -11.78 1.07
CA LEU A 144 -7.43 -10.99 1.81
C LEU A 144 -6.80 -9.79 2.55
N PRO A 145 -5.80 -9.97 3.44
CA PRO A 145 -5.15 -8.84 4.10
C PRO A 145 -4.38 -7.94 3.13
N ILE A 146 -3.83 -8.49 2.02
CA ILE A 146 -3.16 -7.69 0.99
C ILE A 146 -4.16 -6.77 0.30
N VAL A 147 -5.31 -7.26 -0.12
CA VAL A 147 -6.39 -6.44 -0.73
C VAL A 147 -6.84 -5.35 0.25
N LEU A 148 -7.08 -5.70 1.51
CA LEU A 148 -7.46 -4.73 2.53
C LEU A 148 -6.41 -3.62 2.68
N LEU A 149 -5.13 -3.97 2.67
CA LEU A 149 -4.04 -2.98 2.75
C LEU A 149 -4.03 -2.03 1.55
N HIS A 150 -4.40 -2.50 0.34
CA HIS A 150 -4.53 -1.64 -0.84
C HIS A 150 -5.72 -0.66 -0.70
N PHE A 151 -6.85 -1.09 -0.11
CA PHE A 151 -7.95 -0.17 0.20
C PHE A 151 -7.54 0.89 1.23
N VAL A 152 -6.81 0.50 2.28
CA VAL A 152 -6.25 1.46 3.24
C VAL A 152 -5.32 2.45 2.53
N ALA A 153 -4.42 1.95 1.66
CA ALA A 153 -3.52 2.81 0.89
C ALA A 153 -4.27 3.80 0.00
N LEU A 154 -5.36 3.36 -0.66
CA LEU A 154 -6.23 4.25 -1.46
C LEU A 154 -6.89 5.32 -0.59
N ALA A 155 -7.40 4.96 0.58
CA ALA A 155 -8.07 5.90 1.50
C ALA A 155 -7.12 7.00 1.98
N ILE A 156 -5.86 6.64 2.32
CA ILE A 156 -4.87 7.60 2.83
C ILE A 156 -4.08 8.32 1.72
N LEU A 157 -4.28 7.97 0.44
CA LEU A 157 -3.57 8.57 -0.69
C LEU A 157 -3.96 10.02 -0.91
N GLU A 158 -5.22 10.39 -0.67
CA GLU A 158 -5.80 11.71 -1.02
C GLU A 158 -5.23 12.86 -0.18
N GLU A 159 -4.66 12.56 0.97
CA GLU A 159 -4.08 13.55 1.89
C GLU A 159 -2.62 13.91 1.58
N ARG A 160 -2.18 13.73 0.36
CA ARG A 160 -0.80 14.04 -0.05
C ARG A 160 -0.69 15.36 -0.79
#